data_e7429991db0262ff30c8f6c9a289b075
#
_entry.id   e7429991db0262ff30c8f6c9a289b075
#
_cell.length_a   1.000
_cell.length_b   1.000
_cell.length_c   1.000
_cell.angle_alpha   90.00
_cell.angle_beta   90.00
_cell.angle_gamma   90.00
#
_symmetry.space_group_name_H-M   'P 1'
#
loop_
_entity.id
_entity.type
_entity.pdbx_description
1 polymer ?
#
loop_
_entity_poly.entity_id
_entity_poly.type
_entity_poly.pdbx_seq_one_letter_code
_entity_poly.pdbx_strand_id
1 'polypeptide(L)'
;MISFDNTEIAFRSKNKQDLQRAYLLFKIIGAPAIVKLGKLLTPLALQIHLPIKGLIKKTIFKQFCGGESIQECDHTIEQLAAFGIGTILDYSVEGKTQEDDFEKTTQIIIETIEKSATDKHIPFAVFKITGIAQHHLLELVSSQLRATRKGENFREFTPSEKAGISAIMERIDRICAAAARHQTRLFIDAEETWIQTAIDQWAFDMMCKYNQTHCIVYNTVQMYRHDRLAYLHAEYERAKNAGIKYGVKLVRGAYMEKERARAQAMGYPSPIQPDKASTDKDYDAALDFLVANRAVFSVCAGTHNENSSMYLATLLHKEQVAPNDPKFYFAQLLGMSDHISYNLSDAGYQVAKYV
;
A
#
# COMPACT_ATOMS: atom_id res chain seq x y z
N MET A 1 -17.09 4.00 -22.79
CA MET A 1 -17.39 3.83 -21.35
C MET A 1 -16.74 2.52 -20.94
N ILE A 2 -15.98 2.49 -19.84
CA ILE A 2 -15.32 1.27 -19.36
C ILE A 2 -16.38 0.29 -18.86
N SER A 3 -16.18 -1.01 -19.08
CA SER A 3 -16.93 -2.08 -18.43
C SER A 3 -15.95 -3.09 -17.84
N PHE A 4 -16.25 -3.58 -16.65
CA PHE A 4 -15.48 -4.66 -16.01
C PHE A 4 -16.05 -6.06 -16.33
N ASP A 5 -17.13 -6.14 -17.13
CA ASP A 5 -17.76 -7.40 -17.53
C ASP A 5 -17.08 -8.09 -18.71
N ASN A 6 -16.12 -7.40 -19.37
CA ASN A 6 -15.39 -7.98 -20.49
C ASN A 6 -14.37 -8.99 -20.00
N THR A 7 -14.79 -10.25 -19.95
CA THR A 7 -13.96 -11.37 -19.49
C THR A 7 -12.86 -11.76 -20.47
N GLU A 8 -13.00 -11.46 -21.76
CA GLU A 8 -11.95 -11.69 -22.75
C GLU A 8 -10.72 -10.81 -22.45
N ILE A 9 -10.94 -9.53 -22.19
CA ILE A 9 -9.88 -8.59 -21.76
C ILE A 9 -9.35 -9.00 -20.38
N ALA A 10 -10.25 -9.28 -19.42
CA ALA A 10 -9.89 -9.60 -18.04
C ALA A 10 -8.92 -10.79 -17.91
N PHE A 11 -9.05 -11.79 -18.78
CA PHE A 11 -8.28 -13.04 -18.68
C PHE A 11 -7.36 -13.30 -19.88
N ARG A 12 -7.13 -12.30 -20.73
CA ARG A 12 -6.30 -12.46 -21.95
C ARG A 12 -4.86 -12.89 -21.68
N SER A 13 -4.35 -12.63 -20.46
CA SER A 13 -3.02 -13.05 -20.01
C SER A 13 -2.96 -14.50 -19.51
N LYS A 14 -4.10 -15.18 -19.37
CA LYS A 14 -4.21 -16.49 -18.72
C LYS A 14 -4.46 -17.58 -19.75
N ASN A 15 -3.72 -18.67 -19.67
CA ASN A 15 -4.07 -19.88 -20.39
C ASN A 15 -5.12 -20.70 -19.62
N LYS A 16 -5.64 -21.76 -20.28
CA LYS A 16 -6.69 -22.63 -19.70
C LYS A 16 -6.27 -23.25 -18.36
N GLN A 17 -5.02 -23.65 -18.24
CA GLN A 17 -4.51 -24.26 -16.98
C GLN A 17 -4.42 -23.24 -15.85
N ASP A 18 -4.00 -22.02 -16.15
CA ASP A 18 -3.95 -20.94 -15.18
C ASP A 18 -5.34 -20.56 -14.67
N LEU A 19 -6.33 -20.50 -15.57
CA LEU A 19 -7.72 -20.24 -15.19
C LEU A 19 -8.30 -21.35 -14.31
N GLN A 20 -8.07 -22.63 -14.67
CA GLN A 20 -8.52 -23.77 -13.88
C GLN A 20 -7.87 -23.78 -12.49
N ARG A 21 -6.58 -23.50 -12.40
CA ARG A 21 -5.85 -23.39 -11.13
C ARG A 21 -6.41 -22.26 -10.27
N ALA A 22 -6.58 -21.07 -10.84
CA ALA A 22 -7.15 -19.92 -10.13
C ALA A 22 -8.57 -20.22 -9.63
N TYR A 23 -9.43 -20.79 -10.48
CA TYR A 23 -10.79 -21.18 -10.10
C TYR A 23 -10.81 -22.16 -8.91
N LEU A 24 -9.99 -23.21 -8.96
CA LEU A 24 -9.91 -24.19 -7.87
C LEU A 24 -9.39 -23.53 -6.58
N LEU A 25 -8.36 -22.68 -6.68
CA LEU A 25 -7.78 -21.97 -5.54
C LEU A 25 -8.82 -21.06 -4.88
N PHE A 26 -9.53 -20.24 -5.65
CA PHE A 26 -10.56 -19.34 -5.11
C PHE A 26 -11.75 -20.14 -4.54
N LYS A 27 -12.13 -21.27 -5.12
CA LYS A 27 -13.15 -22.18 -4.57
C LYS A 27 -12.73 -22.73 -3.20
N ILE A 28 -11.46 -23.09 -3.03
CA ILE A 28 -10.90 -23.56 -1.75
C ILE A 28 -10.86 -22.44 -0.72
N ILE A 29 -10.36 -21.24 -1.10
CA ILE A 29 -10.29 -20.07 -0.21
C ILE A 29 -11.69 -19.61 0.21
N GLY A 30 -12.68 -19.74 -0.67
CA GLY A 30 -14.08 -19.42 -0.38
C GLY A 30 -14.77 -20.40 0.59
N ALA A 31 -14.10 -21.47 1.04
CA ALA A 31 -14.64 -22.45 1.98
C ALA A 31 -14.02 -22.26 3.40
N PRO A 32 -14.71 -21.57 4.35
CA PRO A 32 -14.13 -21.22 5.65
C PRO A 32 -13.61 -22.40 6.46
N ALA A 33 -14.29 -23.57 6.36
CA ALA A 33 -13.87 -24.78 7.06
C ALA A 33 -12.50 -25.30 6.55
N ILE A 34 -12.28 -25.27 5.23
CA ILE A 34 -11.02 -25.68 4.62
C ILE A 34 -9.90 -24.71 5.01
N VAL A 35 -10.19 -23.39 5.01
CA VAL A 35 -9.22 -22.38 5.42
C VAL A 35 -8.82 -22.53 6.89
N LYS A 36 -9.78 -22.78 7.80
CA LYS A 36 -9.48 -23.06 9.22
C LYS A 36 -8.58 -24.28 9.39
N LEU A 37 -8.92 -25.36 8.69
CA LEU A 37 -8.13 -26.60 8.72
C LEU A 37 -6.71 -26.36 8.15
N GLY A 38 -6.59 -25.62 7.04
CA GLY A 38 -5.31 -25.23 6.45
C GLY A 38 -4.45 -24.42 7.39
N LYS A 39 -5.01 -23.40 8.08
CA LYS A 39 -4.30 -22.59 9.09
C LYS A 39 -3.75 -23.45 10.24
N LEU A 40 -4.46 -24.49 10.65
CA LEU A 40 -4.04 -25.41 11.72
C LEU A 40 -2.97 -26.39 11.25
N LEU A 41 -3.17 -27.00 10.07
CA LEU A 41 -2.32 -28.09 9.60
C LEU A 41 -1.02 -27.62 8.94
N THR A 42 -1.00 -26.45 8.28
CA THR A 42 0.20 -25.97 7.57
C THR A 42 1.42 -25.77 8.49
N PRO A 43 1.30 -25.08 9.64
CA PRO A 43 2.44 -24.95 10.56
C PRO A 43 2.95 -26.31 11.06
N LEU A 44 2.04 -27.22 11.40
CA LEU A 44 2.40 -28.57 11.86
C LEU A 44 3.12 -29.37 10.76
N ALA A 45 2.61 -29.33 9.53
CA ALA A 45 3.23 -29.99 8.39
C ALA A 45 4.64 -29.44 8.10
N LEU A 46 4.85 -28.13 8.27
CA LEU A 46 6.17 -27.49 8.11
C LEU A 46 7.12 -27.91 9.26
N GLN A 47 6.64 -28.00 10.49
CA GLN A 47 7.45 -28.43 11.65
C GLN A 47 7.95 -29.87 11.49
N ILE A 48 7.12 -30.77 10.97
CA ILE A 48 7.49 -32.19 10.71
C ILE A 48 8.18 -32.38 9.35
N HIS A 49 8.59 -31.28 8.69
CA HIS A 49 9.33 -31.25 7.42
C HIS A 49 8.62 -31.97 6.25
N LEU A 50 7.29 -32.00 6.22
CA LEU A 50 6.57 -32.49 5.05
C LEU A 50 6.89 -31.64 3.80
N PRO A 51 7.05 -32.26 2.61
CA PRO A 51 7.45 -31.54 1.39
C PRO A 51 6.30 -30.72 0.76
N ILE A 52 5.56 -29.97 1.59
CA ILE A 52 4.44 -29.15 1.14
C ILE A 52 4.86 -27.80 0.54
N LYS A 53 6.11 -27.34 0.78
CA LYS A 53 6.62 -26.07 0.25
C LYS A 53 6.47 -25.98 -1.27
N GLY A 54 6.81 -27.06 -2.00
CA GLY A 54 6.67 -27.11 -3.45
C GLY A 54 5.23 -26.99 -3.94
N LEU A 55 4.28 -27.58 -3.21
CA LEU A 55 2.84 -27.46 -3.52
C LEU A 55 2.36 -26.01 -3.28
N ILE A 56 2.72 -25.41 -2.15
CA ILE A 56 2.39 -24.03 -1.81
C ILE A 56 2.98 -23.09 -2.88
N LYS A 57 4.25 -23.27 -3.28
CA LYS A 57 4.92 -22.45 -4.30
C LYS A 57 4.22 -22.56 -5.66
N LYS A 58 3.81 -23.75 -6.07
CA LYS A 58 3.10 -23.99 -7.36
C LYS A 58 1.64 -23.54 -7.37
N THR A 59 1.03 -23.31 -6.22
CA THR A 59 -0.39 -22.95 -6.09
C THR A 59 -0.57 -21.52 -5.58
N ILE A 60 -0.61 -21.34 -4.28
CA ILE A 60 -0.91 -20.06 -3.62
C ILE A 60 0.15 -19.01 -3.97
N PHE A 61 1.43 -19.35 -3.82
CA PHE A 61 2.53 -18.42 -4.10
C PHE A 61 2.50 -17.96 -5.57
N LYS A 62 2.43 -18.89 -6.53
CA LYS A 62 2.34 -18.55 -7.96
C LYS A 62 1.13 -17.67 -8.31
N GLN A 63 0.06 -17.71 -7.53
CA GLN A 63 -1.14 -16.89 -7.77
C GLN A 63 -0.97 -15.45 -7.27
N PHE A 64 -0.32 -15.26 -6.12
CA PHE A 64 -0.34 -13.98 -5.39
C PHE A 64 1.03 -13.32 -5.23
N CYS A 65 2.12 -14.00 -5.58
CA CYS A 65 3.49 -13.49 -5.46
C CYS A 65 4.21 -13.57 -6.79
N GLY A 66 4.98 -12.55 -7.12
CA GLY A 66 5.76 -12.51 -8.35
C GLY A 66 7.05 -13.29 -8.29
N GLY A 67 7.69 -13.36 -7.12
CA GLY A 67 8.97 -14.04 -6.88
C GLY A 67 9.38 -13.99 -5.43
N GLU A 68 10.43 -14.71 -5.06
CA GLU A 68 11.08 -14.67 -3.72
C GLU A 68 12.26 -13.67 -3.68
N SER A 69 12.61 -13.09 -4.84
CA SER A 69 13.64 -12.08 -5.00
C SER A 69 13.25 -11.08 -6.10
N ILE A 70 13.91 -9.93 -6.13
CA ILE A 70 13.72 -8.91 -7.18
C ILE A 70 13.92 -9.51 -8.57
N GLN A 71 14.94 -10.37 -8.76
CA GLN A 71 15.24 -11.01 -10.03
C GLN A 71 14.18 -12.03 -10.45
N GLU A 72 13.61 -12.78 -9.50
CA GLU A 72 12.51 -13.71 -9.80
C GLU A 72 11.24 -13.00 -10.27
N CYS A 73 11.07 -11.72 -9.90
CA CYS A 73 9.92 -10.90 -10.32
C CYS A 73 10.00 -10.45 -11.79
N ASP A 74 11.16 -10.51 -12.45
CA ASP A 74 11.34 -10.01 -13.83
C ASP A 74 10.32 -10.63 -14.81
N HIS A 75 10.08 -11.93 -14.72
CA HIS A 75 9.08 -12.59 -15.55
C HIS A 75 7.65 -12.06 -15.32
N THR A 76 7.28 -11.79 -14.07
CA THR A 76 5.97 -11.22 -13.75
C THR A 76 5.85 -9.77 -14.21
N ILE A 77 6.93 -8.99 -14.09
CA ILE A 77 7.00 -7.62 -14.59
C ILE A 77 6.78 -7.60 -16.10
N GLU A 78 7.50 -8.42 -16.86
CA GLU A 78 7.35 -8.53 -18.33
C GLU A 78 5.93 -8.97 -18.74
N GLN A 79 5.36 -9.97 -18.04
CA GLN A 79 4.00 -10.43 -18.29
C GLN A 79 2.95 -9.33 -18.10
N LEU A 80 3.04 -8.54 -17.03
CA LEU A 80 2.13 -7.43 -16.77
C LEU A 80 2.35 -6.27 -17.76
N ALA A 81 3.60 -5.96 -18.04
CA ALA A 81 4.01 -4.91 -18.97
C ALA A 81 3.50 -5.13 -20.40
N ALA A 82 3.43 -6.40 -20.85
CA ALA A 82 2.86 -6.76 -22.15
C ALA A 82 1.39 -6.32 -22.31
N PHE A 83 0.71 -6.06 -21.21
CA PHE A 83 -0.68 -5.55 -21.16
C PHE A 83 -0.80 -4.12 -20.63
N GLY A 84 0.31 -3.36 -20.59
CA GLY A 84 0.32 -1.98 -20.12
C GLY A 84 0.11 -1.82 -18.62
N ILE A 85 0.29 -2.90 -17.83
CA ILE A 85 0.14 -2.88 -16.37
C ILE A 85 1.52 -2.80 -15.74
N GLY A 86 1.74 -1.78 -14.91
CA GLY A 86 2.96 -1.63 -14.13
C GLY A 86 3.02 -2.58 -12.92
N THR A 87 4.20 -2.70 -12.36
CA THR A 87 4.46 -3.52 -11.16
C THR A 87 4.89 -2.66 -10.00
N ILE A 88 4.39 -2.95 -8.81
CA ILE A 88 4.86 -2.39 -7.54
C ILE A 88 5.49 -3.54 -6.77
N LEU A 89 6.82 -3.49 -6.60
CA LEU A 89 7.55 -4.52 -5.86
C LEU A 89 7.43 -4.23 -4.36
N ASP A 90 6.76 -5.12 -3.62
CA ASP A 90 6.60 -5.02 -2.17
C ASP A 90 7.45 -6.07 -1.46
N TYR A 91 8.56 -5.62 -0.88
CA TYR A 91 9.36 -6.44 0.01
C TYR A 91 8.82 -6.33 1.44
N SER A 92 7.81 -7.12 1.74
CA SER A 92 7.17 -7.14 3.06
C SER A 92 7.90 -8.07 4.02
N VAL A 93 8.67 -7.49 4.93
CA VAL A 93 9.25 -8.21 6.07
C VAL A 93 8.66 -7.64 7.35
N GLU A 94 7.98 -8.47 8.12
CA GLU A 94 7.39 -8.10 9.41
C GLU A 94 8.09 -8.85 10.55
N GLY A 95 8.02 -8.29 11.77
CA GLY A 95 8.48 -8.94 12.99
C GLY A 95 9.99 -8.95 13.23
N LYS A 96 10.74 -8.14 12.50
CA LYS A 96 12.16 -7.91 12.78
C LYS A 96 12.34 -7.02 14.02
N THR A 97 13.41 -7.27 14.79
CA THR A 97 13.67 -6.54 16.04
C THR A 97 15.11 -6.07 16.18
N GLN A 98 16.01 -6.55 15.30
CA GLN A 98 17.44 -6.26 15.38
C GLN A 98 17.82 -5.14 14.41
N GLU A 99 18.75 -4.29 14.82
CA GLU A 99 19.23 -3.15 14.00
C GLU A 99 19.83 -3.61 12.66
N ASP A 100 20.58 -4.72 12.64
CA ASP A 100 21.15 -5.29 11.41
C ASP A 100 20.07 -5.74 10.42
N ASP A 101 18.92 -6.21 10.90
CA ASP A 101 17.79 -6.57 10.05
C ASP A 101 17.13 -5.33 9.44
N PHE A 102 17.03 -4.25 10.20
CA PHE A 102 16.50 -2.97 9.70
C PHE A 102 17.40 -2.36 8.62
N GLU A 103 18.72 -2.41 8.81
CA GLU A 103 19.68 -1.95 7.81
C GLU A 103 19.62 -2.80 6.53
N LYS A 104 19.55 -4.13 6.64
CA LYS A 104 19.36 -5.01 5.48
C LYS A 104 18.06 -4.70 4.73
N THR A 105 16.96 -4.52 5.46
CA THR A 105 15.68 -4.16 4.86
C THR A 105 15.75 -2.80 4.15
N THR A 106 16.39 -1.81 4.77
CA THR A 106 16.62 -0.49 4.17
C THR A 106 17.40 -0.62 2.86
N GLN A 107 18.44 -1.43 2.82
CA GLN A 107 19.24 -1.66 1.62
C GLN A 107 18.44 -2.34 0.51
N ILE A 108 17.63 -3.36 0.83
CA ILE A 108 16.76 -4.03 -0.15
C ILE A 108 15.71 -3.06 -0.74
N ILE A 109 15.15 -2.18 0.09
CA ILE A 109 14.22 -1.14 -0.39
C ILE A 109 14.93 -0.19 -1.37
N ILE A 110 16.16 0.22 -1.07
CA ILE A 110 16.97 1.08 -1.96
C ILE A 110 17.26 0.33 -3.28
N GLU A 111 17.64 -0.94 -3.25
CA GLU A 111 17.83 -1.76 -4.45
C GLU A 111 16.56 -1.89 -5.29
N THR A 112 15.39 -1.98 -4.64
CA THR A 112 14.09 -1.97 -5.32
C THR A 112 13.84 -0.63 -6.02
N ILE A 113 14.21 0.49 -5.39
CA ILE A 113 14.14 1.83 -6.00
C ILE A 113 15.08 1.93 -7.20
N GLU A 114 16.31 1.44 -7.09
CA GLU A 114 17.30 1.41 -8.18
C GLU A 114 16.83 0.55 -9.36
N LYS A 115 16.24 -0.62 -9.09
CA LYS A 115 15.60 -1.46 -10.11
C LYS A 115 14.47 -0.69 -10.81
N SER A 116 13.60 -0.02 -10.05
CA SER A 116 12.52 0.83 -10.56
C SER A 116 13.01 1.95 -11.48
N ALA A 117 14.17 2.53 -11.16
CA ALA A 117 14.79 3.58 -11.97
C ALA A 117 15.25 3.10 -13.35
N THR A 118 15.59 1.81 -13.46
CA THR A 118 16.06 1.19 -14.73
C THR A 118 14.97 0.50 -15.51
N ASP A 119 13.78 0.32 -14.93
CA ASP A 119 12.66 -0.36 -15.56
C ASP A 119 11.37 0.47 -15.46
N LYS A 120 11.00 1.06 -16.62
CA LYS A 120 9.77 1.90 -16.74
C LYS A 120 8.47 1.18 -16.37
N HIS A 121 8.49 -0.14 -16.29
CA HIS A 121 7.34 -0.96 -15.90
C HIS A 121 7.15 -1.10 -14.39
N ILE A 122 8.05 -0.48 -13.60
CA ILE A 122 7.95 -0.39 -12.14
C ILE A 122 7.70 1.07 -11.76
N PRO A 123 6.44 1.56 -11.81
CA PRO A 123 6.13 2.98 -11.59
C PRO A 123 6.27 3.45 -10.14
N PHE A 124 6.33 2.52 -9.18
CA PHE A 124 6.43 2.80 -7.75
C PHE A 124 7.27 1.76 -7.04
N ALA A 125 8.01 2.21 -6.04
CA ALA A 125 8.52 1.38 -4.95
C ALA A 125 7.64 1.56 -3.71
N VAL A 126 7.75 0.66 -2.72
CA VAL A 126 6.95 0.71 -1.50
C VAL A 126 7.74 0.18 -0.31
N PHE A 127 7.46 0.71 0.88
CA PHE A 127 7.93 0.14 2.13
C PHE A 127 6.99 0.42 3.30
N LYS A 128 7.09 -0.42 4.35
CA LYS A 128 6.46 -0.21 5.65
C LYS A 128 7.51 0.26 6.65
N ILE A 129 7.14 1.21 7.50
CA ILE A 129 8.08 1.73 8.51
C ILE A 129 8.42 0.66 9.54
N THR A 130 7.50 -0.26 9.88
CA THR A 130 7.81 -1.38 10.78
C THR A 130 8.86 -2.36 10.23
N GLY A 131 9.12 -2.36 8.93
CA GLY A 131 10.21 -3.14 8.33
C GLY A 131 11.62 -2.59 8.63
N ILE A 132 11.71 -1.31 9.03
CA ILE A 132 12.97 -0.59 9.28
C ILE A 132 13.04 0.07 10.67
N ALA A 133 12.08 -0.23 11.54
CA ALA A 133 11.92 0.45 12.83
C ALA A 133 11.39 -0.47 13.91
N GLN A 134 11.83 -0.23 15.14
CA GLN A 134 11.27 -0.90 16.31
C GLN A 134 9.85 -0.40 16.57
N HIS A 135 8.88 -1.31 16.62
CA HIS A 135 7.46 -1.00 16.76
C HIS A 135 7.14 -0.14 18.00
N HIS A 136 7.80 -0.40 19.15
CA HIS A 136 7.55 0.34 20.38
C HIS A 136 7.96 1.83 20.28
N LEU A 137 9.00 2.15 19.51
CA LEU A 137 9.41 3.55 19.27
C LEU A 137 8.38 4.29 18.40
N LEU A 138 7.78 3.61 17.42
CA LEU A 138 6.69 4.17 16.61
C LEU A 138 5.46 4.48 17.48
N GLU A 139 5.09 3.58 18.39
CA GLU A 139 3.98 3.77 19.32
C GLU A 139 4.26 4.91 20.29
N LEU A 140 5.48 5.02 20.79
CA LEU A 140 5.94 6.08 21.68
C LEU A 140 5.86 7.46 21.00
N VAL A 141 6.42 7.61 19.80
CA VAL A 141 6.36 8.86 19.02
C VAL A 141 4.92 9.21 18.66
N SER A 142 4.13 8.23 18.23
CA SER A 142 2.71 8.45 17.94
C SER A 142 1.93 8.94 19.16
N SER A 143 2.25 8.42 20.36
CA SER A 143 1.61 8.84 21.62
C SER A 143 2.01 10.27 22.00
N GLN A 144 3.29 10.62 21.84
CA GLN A 144 3.78 11.99 22.05
C GLN A 144 3.09 12.98 21.10
N LEU A 145 3.03 12.67 19.81
CA LEU A 145 2.40 13.56 18.83
C LEU A 145 0.90 13.76 19.11
N ARG A 146 0.20 12.71 19.54
CA ARG A 146 -1.22 12.83 19.94
C ARG A 146 -1.39 13.69 21.20
N ALA A 147 -0.54 13.51 22.21
CA ALA A 147 -0.55 14.34 23.42
C ALA A 147 -0.27 15.81 23.07
N THR A 148 0.75 16.08 22.29
CA THR A 148 1.09 17.46 21.84
C THR A 148 -0.08 18.12 21.10
N ARG A 149 -0.76 17.41 20.20
CA ARG A 149 -1.93 17.93 19.45
C ARG A 149 -3.11 18.28 20.36
N LYS A 150 -3.21 17.63 21.52
CA LYS A 150 -4.24 17.92 22.56
C LYS A 150 -3.80 18.97 23.57
N GLY A 151 -2.56 19.47 23.51
CA GLY A 151 -1.98 20.35 24.53
C GLY A 151 -1.66 19.61 25.84
N GLU A 152 -1.54 18.29 25.81
CA GLU A 152 -1.22 17.44 26.96
C GLU A 152 0.32 17.31 27.09
N ASN A 153 0.79 17.20 28.34
CA ASN A 153 2.21 16.93 28.59
C ASN A 153 2.55 15.49 28.29
N PHE A 154 3.72 15.29 27.69
CA PHE A 154 4.30 13.98 27.48
C PHE A 154 5.69 13.94 28.13
N ARG A 155 6.08 12.75 28.63
CA ARG A 155 7.44 12.60 29.21
C ARG A 155 8.52 12.81 28.16
N GLU A 156 9.67 13.25 28.58
CA GLU A 156 10.84 13.29 27.71
C GLU A 156 11.28 11.87 27.30
N PHE A 157 11.81 11.78 26.08
CA PHE A 157 12.45 10.56 25.63
C PHE A 157 13.79 10.36 26.31
N THR A 158 14.09 9.12 26.69
CA THR A 158 15.42 8.75 27.17
C THR A 158 16.49 8.92 26.09
N PRO A 159 17.78 8.99 26.42
CA PRO A 159 18.85 9.03 25.44
C PRO A 159 18.80 7.88 24.42
N SER A 160 18.50 6.68 24.86
CA SER A 160 18.37 5.50 24.00
C SER A 160 17.18 5.60 23.05
N GLU A 161 16.00 6.08 23.52
CA GLU A 161 14.84 6.33 22.68
C GLU A 161 15.12 7.41 21.63
N LYS A 162 15.78 8.51 22.01
CA LYS A 162 16.20 9.58 21.08
C LYS A 162 17.13 9.03 20.00
N ALA A 163 18.11 8.21 20.37
CA ALA A 163 19.03 7.58 19.43
C ALA A 163 18.32 6.64 18.47
N GLY A 164 17.40 5.78 18.96
CA GLY A 164 16.61 4.88 18.13
C GLY A 164 15.69 5.63 17.16
N ILE A 165 15.02 6.69 17.62
CA ILE A 165 14.18 7.54 16.77
C ILE A 165 15.01 8.22 15.68
N SER A 166 16.20 8.72 16.02
CA SER A 166 17.12 9.33 15.05
C SER A 166 17.56 8.33 13.98
N ALA A 167 17.88 7.08 14.36
CA ALA A 167 18.25 6.04 13.41
C ALA A 167 17.09 5.67 12.47
N ILE A 168 15.84 5.65 12.96
CA ILE A 168 14.65 5.44 12.12
C ILE A 168 14.52 6.57 11.10
N MET A 169 14.62 7.82 11.53
CA MET A 169 14.50 8.97 10.64
C MET A 169 15.60 8.99 9.58
N GLU A 170 16.83 8.60 9.92
CA GLU A 170 17.93 8.47 8.98
C GLU A 170 17.65 7.42 7.90
N ARG A 171 17.13 6.24 8.26
CA ARG A 171 16.75 5.20 7.29
C ARG A 171 15.64 5.68 6.35
N ILE A 172 14.59 6.31 6.90
CA ILE A 172 13.49 6.89 6.10
C ILE A 172 14.06 7.92 5.11
N ASP A 173 14.92 8.80 5.57
CA ASP A 173 15.52 9.84 4.73
C ASP A 173 16.41 9.23 3.63
N ARG A 174 17.23 8.23 3.92
CA ARG A 174 18.05 7.50 2.94
C ARG A 174 17.21 6.88 1.84
N ILE A 175 16.09 6.22 2.20
CA ILE A 175 15.15 5.63 1.25
C ILE A 175 14.50 6.71 0.38
N CYS A 176 13.98 7.77 0.99
CA CYS A 176 13.34 8.87 0.26
C CYS A 176 14.34 9.65 -0.62
N ALA A 177 15.57 9.83 -0.17
CA ALA A 177 16.65 10.45 -0.95
C ALA A 177 17.02 9.60 -2.18
N ALA A 178 17.08 8.28 -2.04
CA ALA A 178 17.28 7.37 -3.17
C ALA A 178 16.12 7.50 -4.18
N ALA A 179 14.87 7.50 -3.71
CA ALA A 179 13.70 7.68 -4.55
C ALA A 179 13.72 9.04 -5.30
N ALA A 180 14.08 10.11 -4.61
CA ALA A 180 14.21 11.44 -5.21
C ALA A 180 15.33 11.53 -6.25
N ARG A 181 16.51 10.93 -5.96
CA ARG A 181 17.63 10.87 -6.89
C ARG A 181 17.26 10.17 -8.19
N HIS A 182 16.53 9.07 -8.09
CA HIS A 182 16.15 8.24 -9.22
C HIS A 182 14.81 8.65 -9.85
N GLN A 183 14.13 9.67 -9.31
CA GLN A 183 12.79 10.10 -9.74
C GLN A 183 11.75 8.97 -9.69
N THR A 184 11.95 8.01 -8.80
CA THR A 184 11.04 6.90 -8.54
C THR A 184 9.98 7.31 -7.53
N ARG A 185 8.71 7.07 -7.81
CA ARG A 185 7.64 7.30 -6.82
C ARG A 185 7.71 6.25 -5.73
N LEU A 186 7.51 6.68 -4.48
CA LEU A 186 7.67 5.84 -3.30
C LEU A 186 6.44 5.90 -2.40
N PHE A 187 5.83 4.77 -2.12
CA PHE A 187 4.78 4.65 -1.11
C PHE A 187 5.38 4.38 0.27
N ILE A 188 4.91 5.14 1.26
CA ILE A 188 5.02 4.78 2.67
C ILE A 188 3.68 4.16 3.06
N ASP A 189 3.68 2.86 3.35
CA ASP A 189 2.46 2.14 3.66
C ASP A 189 1.92 2.49 5.04
N ALA A 190 0.60 2.58 5.14
CA ALA A 190 -0.09 2.78 6.41
C ALA A 190 -0.20 1.46 7.17
N GLU A 191 -0.11 1.58 8.48
CA GLU A 191 -0.13 0.45 9.40
C GLU A 191 -1.19 0.67 10.49
N GLU A 192 -1.01 0.10 11.67
CA GLU A 192 -2.00 0.21 12.74
C GLU A 192 -2.12 1.63 13.31
N THR A 193 -3.31 1.98 13.78
CA THR A 193 -3.64 3.34 14.24
C THR A 193 -2.76 3.85 15.37
N TRP A 194 -2.26 2.95 16.22
CA TRP A 194 -1.44 3.36 17.37
C TRP A 194 -0.02 3.78 17.00
N ILE A 195 0.46 3.40 15.79
CA ILE A 195 1.74 3.84 15.22
C ILE A 195 1.56 4.81 14.04
N GLN A 196 0.34 4.91 13.47
CA GLN A 196 0.09 5.66 12.24
C GLN A 196 0.35 7.17 12.38
N THR A 197 0.20 7.74 13.57
CA THR A 197 0.44 9.19 13.75
C THR A 197 1.91 9.57 13.50
N ALA A 198 2.86 8.72 13.90
CA ALA A 198 4.28 8.91 13.59
C ALA A 198 4.54 8.72 12.09
N ILE A 199 3.95 7.69 11.47
CA ILE A 199 4.06 7.41 10.04
C ILE A 199 3.55 8.60 9.21
N ASP A 200 2.35 9.11 9.52
CA ASP A 200 1.75 10.26 8.85
C ASP A 200 2.64 11.51 8.96
N GLN A 201 3.21 11.76 10.15
CA GLN A 201 4.09 12.91 10.36
C GLN A 201 5.39 12.79 9.57
N TRP A 202 6.05 11.65 9.64
CA TRP A 202 7.32 11.43 8.94
C TRP A 202 7.14 11.40 7.41
N ALA A 203 6.01 10.87 6.92
CA ALA A 203 5.67 10.96 5.50
C ALA A 203 5.53 12.42 5.06
N PHE A 204 4.86 13.26 5.86
CA PHE A 204 4.74 14.68 5.57
C PHE A 204 6.09 15.39 5.60
N ASP A 205 6.96 15.11 6.58
CA ASP A 205 8.30 15.69 6.67
C ASP A 205 9.15 15.35 5.43
N MET A 206 9.05 14.10 4.95
CA MET A 206 9.72 13.68 3.72
C MET A 206 9.12 14.35 2.47
N MET A 207 7.80 14.56 2.42
CA MET A 207 7.17 15.33 1.34
C MET A 207 7.64 16.78 1.34
N CYS A 208 7.77 17.41 2.50
CA CYS A 208 8.35 18.76 2.60
C CYS A 208 9.76 18.83 2.02
N LYS A 209 10.53 17.78 2.13
CA LYS A 209 11.90 17.71 1.62
C LYS A 209 11.98 17.36 0.13
N TYR A 210 11.14 16.45 -0.35
CA TYR A 210 11.31 15.81 -1.66
C TYR A 210 10.18 16.09 -2.67
N ASN A 211 9.01 16.60 -2.26
CA ASN A 211 7.85 16.83 -3.14
C ASN A 211 7.67 18.31 -3.53
N GLN A 212 8.73 19.02 -3.84
CA GLN A 212 8.66 20.46 -4.14
C GLN A 212 7.96 20.76 -5.49
N THR A 213 8.24 19.99 -6.52
CA THR A 213 7.71 20.22 -7.87
C THR A 213 6.70 19.16 -8.29
N HIS A 214 6.92 17.91 -7.92
CA HIS A 214 6.08 16.75 -8.20
C HIS A 214 6.16 15.74 -7.05
N CYS A 215 5.24 14.76 -7.04
CA CYS A 215 5.18 13.78 -5.98
C CYS A 215 6.21 12.66 -6.19
N ILE A 216 7.18 12.58 -5.30
CA ILE A 216 8.08 11.42 -5.14
C ILE A 216 7.55 10.55 -3.99
N VAL A 217 7.35 11.14 -2.81
CA VAL A 217 6.87 10.45 -1.62
C VAL A 217 5.34 10.51 -1.55
N TYR A 218 4.72 9.39 -1.26
CA TYR A 218 3.28 9.23 -1.09
C TYR A 218 2.99 8.64 0.29
N ASN A 219 2.03 9.21 1.01
CA ASN A 219 1.47 8.60 2.21
C ASN A 219 0.27 7.72 1.89
N THR A 220 0.07 6.63 2.61
CA THR A 220 -1.08 5.75 2.45
C THR A 220 -2.19 6.14 3.43
N VAL A 221 -3.40 6.35 2.92
CA VAL A 221 -4.56 6.79 3.70
C VAL A 221 -5.63 5.70 3.72
N GLN A 222 -5.99 5.24 4.92
CA GLN A 222 -6.88 4.08 5.15
C GLN A 222 -8.30 4.54 5.45
N MET A 223 -9.18 4.55 4.43
CA MET A 223 -10.54 5.11 4.52
C MET A 223 -11.52 4.28 5.36
N TYR A 224 -11.13 3.09 5.83
CA TYR A 224 -11.93 2.35 6.81
C TYR A 224 -11.92 2.99 8.21
N ARG A 225 -11.09 4.02 8.42
CA ARG A 225 -11.08 4.83 9.65
C ARG A 225 -11.97 6.05 9.45
N HIS A 226 -12.81 6.33 10.47
CA HIS A 226 -13.75 7.44 10.43
C HIS A 226 -13.13 8.85 10.48
N ASP A 227 -11.83 8.97 10.80
CA ASP A 227 -11.10 10.24 10.88
C ASP A 227 -10.34 10.63 9.60
N ARG A 228 -10.28 9.75 8.59
CA ARG A 228 -9.35 9.93 7.46
C ARG A 228 -9.81 10.95 6.42
N LEU A 229 -11.10 11.15 6.25
CA LEU A 229 -11.57 12.20 5.34
C LEU A 229 -11.22 13.60 5.89
N ALA A 230 -11.46 13.83 7.17
CA ALA A 230 -11.06 15.08 7.83
C ALA A 230 -9.53 15.27 7.82
N TYR A 231 -8.78 14.17 8.01
CA TYR A 231 -7.32 14.17 7.88
C TYR A 231 -6.88 14.66 6.49
N LEU A 232 -7.44 14.14 5.39
CA LEU A 232 -7.10 14.57 4.04
C LEU A 232 -7.36 16.06 3.82
N HIS A 233 -8.45 16.60 4.35
CA HIS A 233 -8.73 18.04 4.29
C HIS A 233 -7.67 18.85 5.05
N ALA A 234 -7.26 18.41 6.22
CA ALA A 234 -6.21 19.06 7.00
C ALA A 234 -4.84 19.02 6.29
N GLU A 235 -4.48 17.86 5.71
CA GLU A 235 -3.22 17.70 4.97
C GLU A 235 -3.18 18.54 3.69
N TYR A 236 -4.32 18.79 3.05
CA TYR A 236 -4.41 19.73 1.93
C TYR A 236 -3.97 21.14 2.32
N GLU A 237 -4.52 21.66 3.42
CA GLU A 237 -4.14 22.98 3.91
C GLU A 237 -2.67 23.02 4.37
N ARG A 238 -2.19 21.96 5.02
CA ARG A 238 -0.77 21.85 5.39
C ARG A 238 0.14 21.85 4.16
N ALA A 239 -0.20 21.09 3.12
CA ALA A 239 0.58 21.02 1.88
C ALA A 239 0.60 22.37 1.13
N LYS A 240 -0.54 23.06 1.06
CA LYS A 240 -0.62 24.42 0.48
C LYS A 240 0.26 25.41 1.22
N ASN A 241 0.17 25.43 2.55
CA ASN A 241 0.96 26.33 3.39
C ASN A 241 2.47 26.04 3.28
N ALA A 242 2.85 24.78 3.10
CA ALA A 242 4.23 24.37 2.88
C ALA A 242 4.69 24.53 1.40
N GLY A 243 3.79 24.81 0.47
CA GLY A 243 4.10 24.97 -0.95
C GLY A 243 4.53 23.68 -1.65
N ILE A 244 4.09 22.51 -1.16
CA ILE A 244 4.52 21.19 -1.65
C ILE A 244 3.42 20.47 -2.43
N LYS A 245 3.81 19.40 -3.14
CA LYS A 245 2.89 18.40 -3.71
C LYS A 245 2.71 17.25 -2.73
N TYR A 246 1.49 16.72 -2.64
CA TYR A 246 1.14 15.66 -1.69
C TYR A 246 0.76 14.38 -2.44
N GLY A 247 1.55 13.33 -2.28
CA GLY A 247 1.25 12.01 -2.84
C GLY A 247 0.32 11.22 -1.91
N VAL A 248 -0.77 10.67 -2.46
CA VAL A 248 -1.73 9.85 -1.72
C VAL A 248 -1.87 8.49 -2.37
N LYS A 249 -1.63 7.43 -1.59
CA LYS A 249 -2.17 6.10 -1.88
C LYS A 249 -3.45 5.91 -1.07
N LEU A 250 -4.60 5.87 -1.74
CA LEU A 250 -5.89 5.73 -1.10
C LEU A 250 -6.29 4.26 -1.03
N VAL A 251 -6.50 3.74 0.19
CA VAL A 251 -6.90 2.35 0.42
C VAL A 251 -8.06 2.28 1.42
N ARG A 252 -8.73 1.12 1.50
CA ARG A 252 -9.71 0.91 2.58
C ARG A 252 -9.02 0.63 3.90
N GLY A 253 -8.11 -0.32 3.94
CA GLY A 253 -7.30 -0.70 5.11
C GLY A 253 -7.25 -2.21 5.32
N ALA A 254 -6.22 -2.68 6.01
CA ALA A 254 -5.90 -4.11 6.13
C ALA A 254 -5.97 -4.66 7.57
N TYR A 255 -6.11 -3.82 8.59
CA TYR A 255 -5.95 -4.21 10.00
C TYR A 255 -7.26 -4.20 10.81
N MET A 256 -8.42 -4.26 10.16
CA MET A 256 -9.73 -4.05 10.79
C MET A 256 -9.97 -4.93 12.03
N GLU A 257 -9.69 -6.23 11.95
CA GLU A 257 -9.89 -7.15 13.07
C GLU A 257 -8.95 -6.82 14.23
N LYS A 258 -7.68 -6.53 13.93
CA LYS A 258 -6.66 -6.18 14.91
C LYS A 258 -6.98 -4.86 15.62
N GLU A 259 -7.47 -3.87 14.87
CA GLU A 259 -7.93 -2.58 15.40
C GLU A 259 -9.12 -2.73 16.35
N ARG A 260 -10.13 -3.48 15.93
CA ARG A 260 -11.33 -3.74 16.76
C ARG A 260 -10.99 -4.53 18.02
N ALA A 261 -10.15 -5.56 17.91
CA ALA A 261 -9.70 -6.35 19.05
C ALA A 261 -8.92 -5.50 20.06
N ARG A 262 -7.99 -4.64 19.60
CA ARG A 262 -7.24 -3.73 20.49
C ARG A 262 -8.17 -2.71 21.13
N ALA A 263 -9.09 -2.10 20.38
CA ALA A 263 -10.04 -1.14 20.94
C ALA A 263 -10.89 -1.75 22.06
N GLN A 264 -11.37 -2.98 21.86
CA GLN A 264 -12.11 -3.73 22.87
C GLN A 264 -11.24 -4.04 24.10
N ALA A 265 -10.02 -4.52 23.90
CA ALA A 265 -9.11 -4.89 24.99
C ALA A 265 -8.68 -3.68 25.84
N MET A 266 -8.53 -2.51 25.21
CA MET A 266 -8.06 -1.28 25.86
C MET A 266 -9.21 -0.35 26.30
N GLY A 267 -10.47 -0.67 25.99
CA GLY A 267 -11.64 0.08 26.40
C GLY A 267 -11.82 1.45 25.73
N TYR A 268 -11.35 1.63 24.48
CA TYR A 268 -11.59 2.86 23.71
C TYR A 268 -12.50 2.61 22.49
N PRO A 269 -13.17 3.65 21.95
CA PRO A 269 -13.99 3.52 20.76
C PRO A 269 -13.17 3.05 19.56
N SER A 270 -13.68 2.07 18.80
CA SER A 270 -13.00 1.59 17.60
C SER A 270 -12.77 2.74 16.60
N PRO A 271 -11.56 2.89 16.05
CA PRO A 271 -11.30 3.89 15.01
C PRO A 271 -11.88 3.53 13.65
N ILE A 272 -12.40 2.31 13.51
CA ILE A 272 -12.88 1.75 12.24
C ILE A 272 -14.35 2.08 12.03
N GLN A 273 -14.72 2.44 10.82
CA GLN A 273 -16.09 2.65 10.37
C GLN A 273 -17.01 1.48 10.78
N PRO A 274 -18.29 1.75 11.10
CA PRO A 274 -19.21 0.74 11.58
C PRO A 274 -19.41 -0.39 10.56
N ASP A 275 -19.41 -0.05 9.27
CA ASP A 275 -19.67 -0.99 8.18
C ASP A 275 -18.92 -0.65 6.88
N LYS A 276 -19.08 -1.55 5.90
CA LYS A 276 -18.48 -1.39 4.57
C LYS A 276 -19.05 -0.20 3.81
N ALA A 277 -20.35 0.06 3.92
CA ALA A 277 -21.00 1.14 3.19
C ALA A 277 -20.48 2.52 3.62
N SER A 278 -20.26 2.72 4.92
CA SER A 278 -19.63 3.94 5.46
C SER A 278 -18.19 4.09 4.95
N THR A 279 -17.42 3.01 4.89
CA THR A 279 -16.06 3.00 4.33
C THR A 279 -16.08 3.34 2.83
N ASP A 280 -17.01 2.75 2.06
CA ASP A 280 -17.15 3.00 0.63
C ASP A 280 -17.53 4.48 0.36
N LYS A 281 -18.45 5.04 1.13
CA LYS A 281 -18.87 6.43 1.06
C LYS A 281 -17.69 7.39 1.29
N ASP A 282 -16.92 7.18 2.34
CA ASP A 282 -15.77 8.03 2.66
C ASP A 282 -14.65 7.86 1.65
N TYR A 283 -14.46 6.65 1.10
CA TYR A 283 -13.50 6.40 0.01
C TYR A 283 -13.85 7.20 -1.25
N ASP A 284 -15.11 7.16 -1.67
CA ASP A 284 -15.56 7.87 -2.88
C ASP A 284 -15.56 9.39 -2.65
N ALA A 285 -15.94 9.88 -1.47
CA ALA A 285 -15.82 11.29 -1.09
C ALA A 285 -14.35 11.77 -1.09
N ALA A 286 -13.42 10.91 -0.67
CA ALA A 286 -11.98 11.21 -0.77
C ALA A 286 -11.53 11.30 -2.23
N LEU A 287 -12.03 10.45 -3.14
CA LEU A 287 -11.73 10.56 -4.58
C LEU A 287 -12.21 11.90 -5.14
N ASP A 288 -13.44 12.34 -4.83
CA ASP A 288 -13.95 13.66 -5.24
C ASP A 288 -13.02 14.78 -4.79
N PHE A 289 -12.66 14.77 -3.50
CA PHE A 289 -11.80 15.79 -2.92
C PHE A 289 -10.40 15.81 -3.55
N LEU A 290 -9.80 14.66 -3.75
CA LEU A 290 -8.45 14.53 -4.32
C LEU A 290 -8.39 14.95 -5.77
N VAL A 291 -9.39 14.57 -6.60
CA VAL A 291 -9.45 14.96 -8.01
C VAL A 291 -9.74 16.45 -8.17
N ALA A 292 -10.64 17.01 -7.36
CA ALA A 292 -10.91 18.46 -7.35
C ALA A 292 -9.66 19.28 -6.99
N ASN A 293 -8.79 18.74 -6.16
CA ASN A 293 -7.54 19.39 -5.69
C ASN A 293 -6.26 18.82 -6.34
N ARG A 294 -6.37 18.31 -7.59
CA ARG A 294 -5.25 17.69 -8.34
C ARG A 294 -4.07 18.61 -8.65
N ALA A 295 -4.20 19.90 -8.38
CA ALA A 295 -3.07 20.83 -8.44
C ALA A 295 -2.06 20.57 -7.31
N VAL A 296 -2.52 20.04 -6.18
CA VAL A 296 -1.71 19.68 -5.00
C VAL A 296 -1.47 18.19 -4.95
N PHE A 297 -2.50 17.37 -5.23
CA PHE A 297 -2.46 15.92 -5.05
C PHE A 297 -2.05 15.13 -6.30
N SER A 298 -1.32 14.05 -6.07
CA SER A 298 -1.22 12.88 -6.97
C SER A 298 -1.76 11.66 -6.25
N VAL A 299 -2.49 10.79 -6.95
CA VAL A 299 -3.33 9.75 -6.35
C VAL A 299 -3.02 8.37 -6.93
N CYS A 300 -2.85 7.38 -6.07
CA CYS A 300 -2.93 5.99 -6.42
C CYS A 300 -4.14 5.36 -5.69
N ALA A 301 -5.18 4.99 -6.44
CA ALA A 301 -6.37 4.33 -5.91
C ALA A 301 -6.13 2.84 -5.74
N GLY A 302 -5.71 2.41 -4.54
CA GLY A 302 -5.46 1.02 -4.17
C GLY A 302 -6.76 0.33 -3.74
N THR A 303 -7.47 -0.32 -4.66
CA THR A 303 -8.78 -0.92 -4.37
C THR A 303 -9.12 -2.09 -5.28
N HIS A 304 -9.87 -3.06 -4.72
CA HIS A 304 -10.52 -4.17 -5.42
C HIS A 304 -12.02 -3.95 -5.63
N ASN A 305 -12.52 -2.74 -5.34
CA ASN A 305 -13.93 -2.39 -5.49
C ASN A 305 -14.19 -1.84 -6.90
N GLU A 306 -15.03 -2.54 -7.66
CA GLU A 306 -15.40 -2.17 -9.03
C GLU A 306 -16.07 -0.80 -9.07
N ASN A 307 -17.01 -0.53 -8.14
CA ASN A 307 -17.78 0.71 -8.12
C ASN A 307 -16.86 1.93 -7.91
N SER A 308 -15.95 1.87 -6.94
CA SER A 308 -15.01 2.97 -6.70
C SER A 308 -13.98 3.12 -7.83
N SER A 309 -13.57 2.02 -8.48
CA SER A 309 -12.70 2.08 -9.66
C SER A 309 -13.42 2.72 -10.84
N MET A 310 -14.68 2.34 -11.09
CA MET A 310 -15.51 2.96 -12.10
C MET A 310 -15.81 4.43 -11.78
N TYR A 311 -16.06 4.71 -10.51
CA TYR A 311 -16.30 6.07 -10.04
C TYR A 311 -15.12 6.99 -10.32
N LEU A 312 -13.90 6.60 -9.97
CA LEU A 312 -12.70 7.39 -10.28
C LEU A 312 -12.53 7.58 -11.79
N ALA A 313 -12.68 6.52 -12.59
CA ALA A 313 -12.57 6.63 -14.06
C ALA A 313 -13.61 7.61 -14.64
N THR A 314 -14.85 7.56 -14.16
CA THR A 314 -15.92 8.48 -14.55
C THR A 314 -15.62 9.91 -14.11
N LEU A 315 -15.11 10.10 -12.91
CA LEU A 315 -14.73 11.41 -12.38
C LEU A 315 -13.58 12.03 -13.18
N LEU A 316 -12.55 11.26 -13.51
CA LEU A 316 -11.44 11.72 -14.35
C LEU A 316 -11.92 12.13 -15.74
N HIS A 317 -12.82 11.35 -16.35
CA HIS A 317 -13.43 11.69 -17.65
C HIS A 317 -14.24 12.98 -17.57
N LYS A 318 -15.08 13.14 -16.54
CA LYS A 318 -15.89 14.36 -16.29
C LYS A 318 -15.01 15.60 -16.14
N GLU A 319 -13.91 15.47 -15.43
CA GLU A 319 -12.95 16.55 -15.17
C GLU A 319 -11.93 16.74 -16.30
N GLN A 320 -12.13 16.08 -17.45
CA GLN A 320 -11.27 16.15 -18.65
C GLN A 320 -9.79 15.82 -18.35
N VAL A 321 -9.56 14.94 -17.40
CA VAL A 321 -8.23 14.40 -17.10
C VAL A 321 -7.93 13.23 -18.05
N ALA A 322 -6.79 13.26 -18.71
CA ALA A 322 -6.39 12.18 -19.61
C ALA A 322 -6.28 10.84 -18.84
N PRO A 323 -6.73 9.72 -19.42
CA PRO A 323 -6.63 8.41 -18.77
C PRO A 323 -5.19 8.06 -18.34
N ASN A 324 -4.21 8.45 -19.12
CA ASN A 324 -2.80 8.23 -18.87
C ASN A 324 -2.10 9.37 -18.09
N ASP A 325 -2.86 10.25 -17.43
CA ASP A 325 -2.26 11.30 -16.59
C ASP A 325 -1.41 10.65 -15.47
N PRO A 326 -0.11 10.97 -15.37
CA PRO A 326 0.79 10.33 -14.43
C PRO A 326 0.49 10.65 -12.96
N LYS A 327 -0.47 11.52 -12.67
CA LYS A 327 -0.92 11.82 -11.31
C LYS A 327 -1.93 10.81 -10.78
N PHE A 328 -2.56 10.01 -11.65
CA PHE A 328 -3.63 9.10 -11.27
C PHE A 328 -3.30 7.67 -11.67
N TYR A 329 -3.20 6.81 -10.67
CA TYR A 329 -2.98 5.37 -10.82
C TYR A 329 -4.10 4.57 -10.16
N PHE A 330 -4.39 3.42 -10.74
CA PHE A 330 -5.20 2.37 -10.13
C PHE A 330 -4.27 1.24 -9.70
N ALA A 331 -4.44 0.71 -8.50
CA ALA A 331 -3.60 -0.39 -8.03
C ALA A 331 -4.42 -1.52 -7.42
N GLN A 332 -4.06 -2.75 -7.77
CA GLN A 332 -4.62 -3.99 -7.22
C GLN A 332 -3.49 -4.93 -6.82
N LEU A 333 -3.78 -5.91 -5.97
CA LEU A 333 -2.84 -6.98 -5.64
C LEU A 333 -2.70 -7.96 -6.80
N LEU A 334 -1.53 -8.56 -6.98
CA LEU A 334 -1.30 -9.62 -7.96
C LEU A 334 -2.28 -10.78 -7.74
N GLY A 335 -2.79 -11.33 -8.84
CA GLY A 335 -3.70 -12.46 -8.81
C GLY A 335 -5.13 -12.16 -8.32
N MET A 336 -5.44 -10.88 -8.04
CA MET A 336 -6.76 -10.43 -7.62
C MET A 336 -7.28 -9.34 -8.56
N SER A 337 -8.61 -9.36 -8.79
CA SER A 337 -9.34 -8.32 -9.56
C SER A 337 -8.73 -8.04 -10.94
N ASP A 338 -8.34 -9.09 -11.66
CA ASP A 338 -7.79 -8.97 -13.01
C ASP A 338 -8.78 -8.27 -13.97
N HIS A 339 -10.09 -8.50 -13.78
CA HIS A 339 -11.15 -7.81 -14.54
C HIS A 339 -11.10 -6.29 -14.38
N ILE A 340 -10.76 -5.76 -13.21
CA ILE A 340 -10.55 -4.31 -13.02
C ILE A 340 -9.27 -3.87 -13.71
N SER A 341 -8.13 -4.51 -13.38
CA SER A 341 -6.81 -4.08 -13.82
C SER A 341 -6.68 -4.09 -15.34
N TYR A 342 -7.08 -5.19 -16.00
CA TYR A 342 -6.91 -5.33 -17.45
C TYR A 342 -7.88 -4.46 -18.24
N ASN A 343 -9.14 -4.30 -17.80
CA ASN A 343 -10.09 -3.41 -18.49
C ASN A 343 -9.72 -1.92 -18.33
N LEU A 344 -9.20 -1.51 -17.17
CA LEU A 344 -8.68 -0.15 -17.00
C LEU A 344 -7.45 0.11 -17.88
N SER A 345 -6.50 -0.83 -17.92
CA SER A 345 -5.31 -0.70 -18.76
C SER A 345 -5.67 -0.68 -20.26
N ASP A 346 -6.61 -1.53 -20.70
CA ASP A 346 -7.09 -1.54 -22.09
C ASP A 346 -7.78 -0.22 -22.47
N ALA A 347 -8.43 0.44 -21.52
CA ALA A 347 -9.01 1.77 -21.67
C ALA A 347 -8.00 2.92 -21.58
N GLY A 348 -6.70 2.62 -21.45
CA GLY A 348 -5.60 3.57 -21.44
C GLY A 348 -5.29 4.20 -20.08
N TYR A 349 -5.90 3.74 -18.98
CA TYR A 349 -5.58 4.23 -17.64
C TYR A 349 -4.26 3.69 -17.13
N GLN A 350 -3.62 4.46 -16.24
CA GLN A 350 -2.42 4.03 -15.52
C GLN A 350 -2.80 2.99 -14.47
N VAL A 351 -2.32 1.77 -14.61
CA VAL A 351 -2.61 0.65 -13.72
C VAL A 351 -1.32 0.01 -13.23
N ALA A 352 -1.28 -0.39 -11.96
CA ALA A 352 -0.17 -1.18 -11.42
C ALA A 352 -0.68 -2.30 -10.51
N LYS A 353 0.11 -3.37 -10.39
CA LYS A 353 -0.16 -4.47 -9.44
C LYS A 353 0.95 -4.61 -8.42
N TYR A 354 0.56 -4.80 -7.17
CA TYR A 354 1.46 -5.21 -6.08
C TYR A 354 1.88 -6.66 -6.29
N VAL A 355 3.20 -6.91 -6.30
CA VAL A 355 3.82 -8.17 -6.66
C VAL A 355 4.78 -8.63 -5.56
#